data_cb3bde559841c6f068a4683c9ace174f
#
_entry.id   cb3bde559841c6f068a4683c9ace174f
#
_cell.length_a   1.000
_cell.length_b   1.000
_cell.length_c   1.000
_cell.angle_alpha   90.00
_cell.angle_beta   90.00
_cell.angle_gamma   90.00
#
_symmetry.space_group_name_H-M   'P 1'
#
loop_
_entity.id
_entity.type
_entity.pdbx_description
1 polymer ?
#
loop_
_entity_poly.entity_id
_entity_poly.type
_entity_poly.pdbx_seq_one_letter_code
_entity_poly.pdbx_strand_id
1 'polypeptide(L)'
;MNTVFLLMAEFETSTVPVSSVCEKYFGMNPATAERKAALYQLPVPTFRVGDSQKAPRMIHITDLAEFIDKQRKEGRALHASVNKY
;
A
#
# COMPACT_ATOMS: atom_id res chain seq x y z
N MET A 1 5.61 18.76 1.25
CA MET A 1 4.92 17.94 0.22
C MET A 1 4.45 16.66 0.90
N ASN A 2 3.21 16.29 0.69
CA ASN A 2 2.67 15.12 1.38
C ASN A 2 2.86 13.82 0.58
N THR A 3 2.64 12.71 1.25
CA THR A 3 2.88 11.38 0.68
C THR A 3 1.99 11.12 -0.55
N VAL A 4 0.76 11.61 -0.55
CA VAL A 4 -0.15 11.44 -1.70
C VAL A 4 0.44 12.06 -2.95
N PHE A 5 0.92 13.30 -2.86
CA PHE A 5 1.51 13.97 -4.02
C PHE A 5 2.77 13.26 -4.52
N LEU A 6 3.60 12.77 -3.60
CA LEU A 6 4.81 12.05 -3.98
C LEU A 6 4.49 10.75 -4.71
N LEU A 7 3.49 10.01 -4.22
CA LEU A 7 3.06 8.79 -4.88
C LEU A 7 2.41 9.07 -6.23
N MET A 8 1.59 10.12 -6.32
CA MET A 8 0.99 10.50 -7.60
C MET A 8 2.06 10.87 -8.64
N ALA A 9 3.12 11.54 -8.21
CA ALA A 9 4.23 11.87 -9.09
C ALA A 9 4.98 10.61 -9.54
N GLU A 10 5.15 9.63 -8.63
CA GLU A 10 5.85 8.39 -8.93
C GLU A 10 5.05 7.50 -9.89
N PHE A 11 3.77 7.31 -9.63
CA PHE A 11 2.95 6.36 -10.39
C PHE A 11 2.13 7.01 -11.50
N GLU A 12 1.97 8.32 -11.46
CA GLU A 12 1.22 9.11 -12.46
C GLU A 12 -0.23 8.63 -12.64
N THR A 13 -0.83 8.09 -11.57
CA THR A 13 -2.19 7.59 -11.59
C THR A 13 -2.80 7.66 -10.20
N SER A 14 -4.12 7.57 -10.11
CA SER A 14 -4.84 7.54 -8.84
C SER A 14 -4.93 6.14 -8.22
N THR A 15 -4.72 5.11 -9.02
CA THR A 15 -4.80 3.72 -8.57
C THR A 15 -3.64 2.91 -9.13
N VAL A 16 -3.19 1.92 -8.37
CA VAL A 16 -2.08 1.06 -8.80
C VAL A 16 -2.45 -0.40 -8.55
N PRO A 17 -2.01 -1.32 -9.42
CA PRO A 17 -2.22 -2.74 -9.17
C PRO A 17 -1.47 -3.20 -7.92
N VAL A 18 -2.10 -4.09 -7.16
CA VAL A 18 -1.45 -4.69 -5.98
C VAL A 18 -0.11 -5.31 -6.36
N SER A 19 -0.07 -6.01 -7.49
CA SER A 19 1.15 -6.68 -7.94
C SER A 19 2.33 -5.75 -8.21
N SER A 20 2.05 -4.47 -8.49
CA SER A 20 3.10 -3.49 -8.76
C SER A 20 3.78 -2.96 -7.51
N VAL A 21 3.12 -3.04 -6.35
CA VAL A 21 3.60 -2.39 -5.12
C VAL A 21 3.80 -3.38 -3.97
N CYS A 22 3.39 -4.63 -4.11
CA CYS A 22 3.39 -5.57 -2.99
C CYS A 22 4.79 -5.89 -2.46
N GLU A 23 5.78 -5.98 -3.32
CA GLU A 23 7.14 -6.29 -2.87
C GLU A 23 7.77 -5.10 -2.14
N LYS A 24 7.60 -3.90 -2.69
CA LYS A 24 8.20 -2.70 -2.13
C LYS A 24 7.55 -2.29 -0.80
N TYR A 25 6.23 -2.34 -0.73
CA TYR A 25 5.50 -1.77 0.41
C TYR A 25 5.00 -2.81 1.40
N PHE A 26 4.72 -4.03 0.95
CA PHE A 26 4.17 -5.07 1.83
C PHE A 26 5.11 -6.24 2.05
N GLY A 27 6.24 -6.28 1.35
CA GLY A 27 7.22 -7.36 1.52
C GLY A 27 6.72 -8.72 1.08
N MET A 28 5.81 -8.77 0.11
CA MET A 28 5.20 -10.01 -0.37
C MET A 28 5.41 -10.16 -1.86
N ASN A 29 5.48 -11.43 -2.33
CA ASN A 29 5.45 -11.66 -3.76
C ASN A 29 4.03 -11.47 -4.31
N PRO A 30 3.86 -11.27 -5.63
CA PRO A 30 2.54 -11.01 -6.20
C PRO A 30 1.50 -12.10 -5.93
N ALA A 31 1.88 -13.37 -5.95
CA ALA A 31 0.93 -14.46 -5.70
C ALA A 31 0.38 -14.42 -4.29
N THR A 32 1.25 -14.19 -3.30
CA THR A 32 0.83 -14.06 -1.90
C THR A 32 -0.04 -12.82 -1.70
N ALA A 33 0.35 -11.70 -2.30
CA ALA A 33 -0.39 -10.45 -2.16
C ALA A 33 -1.80 -10.57 -2.76
N GLU A 34 -1.93 -11.19 -3.93
CA GLU A 34 -3.24 -11.39 -4.56
C GLU A 34 -4.14 -12.30 -3.71
N ARG A 35 -3.58 -13.36 -3.16
CA ARG A 35 -4.33 -14.26 -2.28
C ARG A 35 -4.82 -13.55 -1.03
N LYS A 36 -3.95 -12.76 -0.39
CA LYS A 36 -4.33 -11.99 0.81
C LYS A 36 -5.34 -10.90 0.48
N ALA A 37 -5.20 -10.26 -0.68
CA ALA A 37 -6.16 -9.26 -1.12
C ALA A 37 -7.55 -9.87 -1.29
N ALA A 38 -7.62 -11.07 -1.87
CA ALA A 38 -8.89 -11.77 -2.05
C ALA A 38 -9.56 -12.11 -0.71
N LEU A 39 -8.77 -12.30 0.35
CA LEU A 39 -9.26 -12.61 1.69
C LEU A 39 -9.37 -11.38 2.58
N TYR A 40 -9.19 -10.19 2.03
CA TYR A 40 -9.22 -8.91 2.77
C TYR A 40 -8.20 -8.88 3.91
N GLN A 41 -7.04 -9.48 3.71
CA GLN A 41 -5.98 -9.59 4.72
C GLN A 41 -4.79 -8.65 4.48
N LEU A 42 -4.85 -7.83 3.44
CA LEU A 42 -3.82 -6.80 3.24
C LEU A 42 -4.06 -5.62 4.19
N PRO A 43 -3.00 -4.88 4.55
CA PRO A 43 -3.15 -3.72 5.43
C PRO A 43 -3.80 -2.50 4.78
N VAL A 44 -4.18 -2.60 3.51
CA VAL A 44 -4.88 -1.54 2.78
C VAL A 44 -6.10 -2.14 2.08
N PRO A 45 -7.16 -1.34 1.86
CA PRO A 45 -8.30 -1.81 1.08
C PRO A 45 -7.93 -1.96 -0.39
N THR A 46 -8.50 -2.97 -1.03
CA THR A 46 -8.30 -3.21 -2.46
C THR A 46 -9.66 -3.33 -3.15
N PHE A 47 -9.67 -3.12 -4.45
CA PHE A 47 -10.89 -3.19 -5.23
C PHE A 47 -10.58 -3.55 -6.67
N ARG A 48 -11.60 -3.96 -7.41
CA ARG A 48 -11.52 -4.17 -8.86
C ARG A 48 -12.34 -3.08 -9.54
N VAL A 49 -11.76 -2.50 -10.59
CA VAL A 49 -12.43 -1.43 -11.31
C VAL A 49 -13.59 -1.96 -12.18
N GLY A 50 -13.51 -3.23 -12.58
CA GLY A 50 -14.56 -3.86 -13.36
C GLY A 50 -15.16 -5.06 -12.66
N ASP A 51 -16.23 -5.63 -13.25
CA ASP A 51 -16.90 -6.79 -12.67
C ASP A 51 -16.20 -8.11 -12.99
N SER A 52 -15.19 -8.10 -13.86
CA SER A 52 -14.49 -9.32 -14.26
C SER A 52 -13.57 -9.78 -13.15
N GLN A 53 -13.60 -11.09 -12.87
CA GLN A 53 -12.65 -11.68 -11.94
C GLN A 53 -11.21 -11.68 -12.46
N LYS A 54 -11.04 -11.40 -13.75
CA LYS A 54 -9.72 -11.27 -14.38
C LYS A 54 -9.14 -9.86 -14.24
N ALA A 55 -9.96 -8.88 -13.83
CA ALA A 55 -9.48 -7.53 -13.61
C ALA A 55 -8.49 -7.53 -12.44
N PRO A 56 -7.37 -6.78 -12.53
CA PRO A 56 -6.42 -6.74 -11.43
C PRO A 56 -7.01 -6.05 -10.21
N ARG A 57 -6.60 -6.48 -9.03
CA ARG A 57 -6.94 -5.77 -7.81
C ARG A 57 -6.09 -4.51 -7.71
N MET A 58 -6.75 -3.42 -7.38
CA MET A 58 -6.13 -2.09 -7.35
C MET A 58 -6.14 -1.53 -5.94
N ILE A 59 -5.19 -0.63 -5.67
CA ILE A 59 -5.13 0.13 -4.44
C ILE A 59 -5.23 1.60 -4.82
N HIS A 60 -6.09 2.37 -4.15
CA HIS A 60 -6.14 3.80 -4.37
C HIS A 60 -4.89 4.43 -3.72
N ILE A 61 -4.31 5.42 -4.40
CA ILE A 61 -3.09 6.07 -3.93
C ILE A 61 -3.25 6.67 -2.54
N THR A 62 -4.44 7.20 -2.22
CA THR A 62 -4.70 7.76 -0.90
C THR A 62 -4.58 6.69 0.20
N ASP A 63 -5.09 5.49 -0.06
CA ASP A 63 -5.01 4.40 0.91
C ASP A 63 -3.57 3.92 1.09
N LEU A 64 -2.81 3.85 -0.01
CA LEU A 64 -1.40 3.50 0.08
C LEU A 64 -0.62 4.55 0.85
N ALA A 65 -0.92 5.83 0.62
CA ALA A 65 -0.28 6.94 1.34
C ALA A 65 -0.56 6.86 2.85
N GLU A 66 -1.80 6.56 3.23
CA GLU A 66 -2.17 6.41 4.64
C GLU A 66 -1.40 5.25 5.30
N PHE A 67 -1.25 4.14 4.58
CA PHE A 67 -0.45 3.01 5.06
C PHE A 67 1.00 3.42 5.31
N ILE A 68 1.61 4.11 4.34
CA ILE A 68 2.99 4.56 4.43
C ILE A 68 3.16 5.52 5.61
N ASP A 69 2.27 6.48 5.75
CA ASP A 69 2.32 7.46 6.82
C ASP A 69 2.17 6.81 8.21
N LYS A 70 1.29 5.82 8.31
CA LYS A 70 1.10 5.07 9.55
C LYS A 70 2.36 4.29 9.92
N GLN A 71 2.95 3.60 8.97
CA GLN A 71 4.19 2.84 9.20
C GLN A 71 5.34 3.76 9.60
N ARG A 72 5.44 4.91 8.96
CA ARG A 72 6.46 5.90 9.30
C ARG A 72 6.25 6.43 10.71
N LYS A 73 5.02 6.74 11.08
CA LYS A 73 4.70 7.23 12.43
C LYS A 73 5.08 6.19 13.49
N GLU A 74 4.72 4.94 13.26
CA GLU A 74 5.07 3.86 14.18
C GLU A 74 6.59 3.67 14.28
N GLY A 75 7.28 3.74 13.15
CA GLY A 75 8.73 3.63 13.12
C GLY A 75 9.42 4.76 13.88
N ARG A 76 8.91 5.97 13.73
CA ARG A 76 9.47 7.13 14.44
C ARG A 76 9.24 7.01 15.95
N ALA A 77 8.07 6.55 16.37
CA ALA A 77 7.77 6.36 17.78
C ALA A 77 8.67 5.30 18.40
N LEU A 78 8.88 4.20 17.69
CA LEU A 78 9.76 3.13 18.16
C LEU A 78 11.20 3.58 18.22
N HIS A 79 11.66 4.29 17.20
CA HIS A 79 13.02 4.85 17.17
C HIS A 79 13.25 5.79 18.35
N ALA A 80 12.33 6.70 18.61
CA ALA A 80 12.41 7.64 19.74
C ALA A 80 12.44 6.90 21.07
N SER A 81 11.66 5.83 21.21
CA SER A 81 11.61 5.02 22.42
C SER A 81 12.96 4.35 22.70
N VAL A 82 13.61 3.83 21.67
CA VAL A 82 14.91 3.16 21.81
C VAL A 82 16.06 4.16 22.05
N ASN A 83 15.96 5.36 21.48
CA ASN A 83 17.01 6.37 21.54
C ASN A 83 16.69 7.50 22.53
N LYS A 84 15.89 7.21 23.54
CA LYS A 84 15.52 8.18 24.57
C LYS A 84 16.64 8.30 25.60
N TYR A 85 16.98 9.54 25.94
CA TYR A 85 17.97 9.85 26.96
C TYR A 85 17.40 10.73 28.04
#